data_04a1f4232aae6f08fd59de0548e0f379
#
_entry.id   04a1f4232aae6f08fd59de0548e0f379
#
_cell.length_a   1.000
_cell.length_b   1.000
_cell.length_c   1.000
_cell.angle_alpha   90.00
_cell.angle_beta   90.00
_cell.angle_gamma   90.00
#
_symmetry.space_group_name_H-M   'P 1'
#
loop_
_entity.id
_entity.type
_entity.pdbx_description
1 polymer ?
#
loop_
_entity_poly.entity_id
_entity_poly.type
_entity_poly.pdbx_seq_one_letter_code
_entity_poly.pdbx_strand_id
1 'polypeptide(L)'
;MSHIRYTLFRSGTYYYNRRVPKHAVRIYGSHIRQALSSCPLEAEAYATRLSNVLEASWDCPRSTTPINIPAVLDSFKPKSYLLSEMADEYLALRKIELTPPRVALKTFISLAGDRDVVTYTRDDAKMFVVQLQKLGNKTATIRRRINCISAILNYAYAELDVDKRNPFSRLFIKGEGQDAHRRGTFTLEQLRHGYNYALSSGSQIKLLMPLLGETGCRLAEIVGLELDDIDMTEEVIHIRPNRIRRLKTPSSMRTLPLVGYAKEAMELALHEADDQHLFPRYIKDRACRATHASNALGKWLKKDFGLTAHSLRHTFRERLRASGCPLELMDQIGGWSSVGTIGSKYGEGYELPIKRQYLAALSEELLKLHHL
;
A
#
# COMPACT_ATOMS: atom_id res chain seq x y z
N MET A 1 -42.07 -32.92 -14.95
CA MET A 1 -41.70 -32.00 -13.84
C MET A 1 -41.75 -32.79 -12.56
N SER A 2 -40.65 -32.92 -11.83
CA SER A 2 -40.62 -33.58 -10.54
C SER A 2 -41.49 -32.82 -9.56
N HIS A 3 -42.44 -33.54 -8.92
CA HIS A 3 -43.33 -32.95 -7.93
C HIS A 3 -42.54 -32.67 -6.62
N ILE A 4 -42.20 -31.39 -6.40
CA ILE A 4 -41.49 -30.98 -5.17
C ILE A 4 -42.53 -30.97 -4.04
N ARG A 5 -42.25 -31.69 -2.95
CA ARG A 5 -43.16 -31.84 -1.79
C ARG A 5 -43.45 -30.45 -1.18
N TYR A 6 -44.71 -30.20 -0.88
CA TYR A 6 -45.22 -28.95 -0.31
C TYR A 6 -44.97 -27.71 -1.14
N THR A 7 -44.91 -27.83 -2.47
CA THR A 7 -44.75 -26.65 -3.34
C THR A 7 -45.87 -26.53 -4.38
N LEU A 8 -46.13 -25.29 -4.79
CA LEU A 8 -46.95 -24.92 -5.94
C LEU A 8 -46.13 -24.05 -6.87
N PHE A 9 -46.18 -24.34 -8.17
CA PHE A 9 -45.57 -23.50 -9.20
C PHE A 9 -46.63 -22.55 -9.79
N ARG A 10 -46.39 -21.24 -9.72
CA ARG A 10 -47.28 -20.21 -10.22
C ARG A 10 -46.47 -19.03 -10.74
N SER A 11 -46.82 -18.56 -11.96
CA SER A 11 -46.18 -17.35 -12.55
C SER A 11 -44.65 -17.37 -12.53
N GLY A 12 -44.03 -18.53 -12.87
CA GLY A 12 -42.57 -18.64 -12.92
C GLY A 12 -41.87 -18.84 -11.57
N THR A 13 -42.61 -18.94 -10.46
CA THR A 13 -42.04 -19.05 -9.12
C THR A 13 -42.62 -20.25 -8.37
N TYR A 14 -41.79 -20.98 -7.65
CA TYR A 14 -42.21 -22.01 -6.72
C TYR A 14 -42.57 -21.36 -5.38
N TYR A 15 -43.73 -21.76 -4.85
CA TYR A 15 -44.25 -21.30 -3.55
C TYR A 15 -44.32 -22.48 -2.59
N TYR A 16 -43.82 -22.34 -1.39
CA TYR A 16 -44.08 -23.25 -0.30
C TYR A 16 -45.58 -23.14 0.04
N ASN A 17 -46.27 -24.29 0.12
CA ASN A 17 -47.66 -24.34 0.47
C ASN A 17 -47.93 -25.61 1.30
N ARG A 18 -48.02 -25.45 2.58
CA ARG A 18 -48.19 -26.56 3.51
C ARG A 18 -49.28 -26.29 4.51
N ARG A 19 -50.13 -27.28 4.74
CA ARG A 19 -51.15 -27.25 5.81
C ARG A 19 -50.45 -27.40 7.17
N VAL A 20 -50.84 -26.56 8.14
CA VAL A 20 -50.30 -26.57 9.53
C VAL A 20 -51.03 -27.65 10.34
N PRO A 21 -50.34 -28.45 11.17
CA PRO A 21 -50.93 -29.41 12.08
C PRO A 21 -51.91 -28.73 13.05
N LYS A 22 -52.99 -29.46 13.44
CA LYS A 22 -54.08 -28.90 14.28
C LYS A 22 -53.60 -28.22 15.56
N HIS A 23 -52.58 -28.77 16.21
CA HIS A 23 -52.04 -28.24 17.47
C HIS A 23 -51.26 -26.92 17.28
N ALA A 24 -50.71 -26.66 16.08
CA ALA A 24 -49.93 -25.44 15.78
C ALA A 24 -50.76 -24.34 15.06
N VAL A 25 -52.03 -24.62 14.68
CA VAL A 25 -52.87 -23.68 13.92
C VAL A 25 -53.08 -22.34 14.62
N ARG A 26 -53.15 -22.35 15.97
CA ARG A 26 -53.30 -21.12 16.76
C ARG A 26 -52.13 -20.13 16.57
N ILE A 27 -50.94 -20.65 16.29
CA ILE A 27 -49.71 -19.87 16.20
C ILE A 27 -49.42 -19.49 14.73
N TYR A 28 -49.58 -20.42 13.79
CA TYR A 28 -49.16 -20.29 12.40
C TYR A 28 -50.30 -20.08 11.39
N GLY A 29 -51.55 -20.14 11.83
CA GLY A 29 -52.68 -20.20 10.91
C GLY A 29 -52.88 -21.56 10.25
N SER A 30 -53.86 -21.71 9.37
CA SER A 30 -54.20 -23.01 8.75
C SER A 30 -53.21 -23.48 7.70
N HIS A 31 -52.55 -22.55 7.00
CA HIS A 31 -51.57 -22.82 5.95
C HIS A 31 -50.42 -21.84 5.97
N ILE A 32 -49.23 -22.33 5.66
CA ILE A 32 -48.07 -21.52 5.39
C ILE A 32 -47.89 -21.41 3.87
N ARG A 33 -47.86 -20.18 3.36
CA ARG A 33 -47.61 -19.87 1.97
C ARG A 33 -46.52 -18.85 1.88
N GLN A 34 -45.40 -19.23 1.17
CA GLN A 34 -44.21 -18.39 1.05
C GLN A 34 -43.55 -18.62 -0.32
N ALA A 35 -43.14 -17.56 -1.00
CA ALA A 35 -42.33 -17.67 -2.21
C ALA A 35 -40.96 -18.28 -1.88
N LEU A 36 -40.46 -19.20 -2.69
CA LEU A 36 -39.17 -19.87 -2.53
C LEU A 36 -38.14 -19.37 -3.56
N SER A 37 -38.26 -19.88 -4.81
CA SER A 37 -37.33 -19.59 -5.91
C SER A 37 -37.98 -19.87 -7.26
N SER A 38 -37.46 -19.31 -8.35
CA SER A 38 -37.78 -19.70 -9.72
C SER A 38 -37.01 -20.95 -10.16
N CYS A 39 -35.90 -21.28 -9.52
CA CYS A 39 -35.10 -22.48 -9.79
C CYS A 39 -35.67 -23.70 -9.06
N PRO A 40 -36.02 -24.81 -9.77
CA PRO A 40 -36.60 -25.99 -9.13
C PRO A 40 -35.68 -26.64 -8.09
N LEU A 41 -34.37 -26.69 -8.32
CA LEU A 41 -33.40 -27.27 -7.37
C LEU A 41 -33.30 -26.47 -6.07
N GLU A 42 -33.26 -25.15 -6.18
CA GLU A 42 -33.28 -24.26 -5.00
C GLU A 42 -34.61 -24.36 -4.25
N ALA A 43 -35.73 -24.38 -4.99
CA ALA A 43 -37.07 -24.50 -4.40
C ALA A 43 -37.21 -25.81 -3.61
N GLU A 44 -36.69 -26.91 -4.12
CA GLU A 44 -36.67 -28.20 -3.43
C GLU A 44 -35.83 -28.15 -2.15
N ALA A 45 -34.63 -27.62 -2.24
CA ALA A 45 -33.73 -27.45 -1.09
C ALA A 45 -34.36 -26.55 -0.01
N TYR A 46 -34.94 -25.42 -0.39
CA TYR A 46 -35.59 -24.50 0.55
C TYR A 46 -36.85 -25.08 1.14
N ALA A 47 -37.68 -25.79 0.34
CA ALA A 47 -38.89 -26.44 0.85
C ALA A 47 -38.55 -27.53 1.87
N THR A 48 -37.54 -28.33 1.61
CA THR A 48 -37.07 -29.39 2.51
C THR A 48 -36.55 -28.79 3.83
N ARG A 49 -35.64 -27.79 3.74
CA ARG A 49 -35.05 -27.14 4.92
C ARG A 49 -36.13 -26.43 5.75
N LEU A 50 -37.06 -25.70 5.12
CA LEU A 50 -38.14 -25.01 5.77
C LEU A 50 -39.10 -26.02 6.47
N SER A 51 -39.36 -27.15 5.81
CA SER A 51 -40.19 -28.20 6.43
C SER A 51 -39.58 -28.73 7.72
N ASN A 52 -38.25 -28.99 7.72
CA ASN A 52 -37.56 -29.51 8.91
C ASN A 52 -37.58 -28.47 10.05
N VAL A 53 -37.38 -27.17 9.76
CA VAL A 53 -37.42 -26.12 10.78
C VAL A 53 -38.84 -25.96 11.36
N LEU A 54 -39.85 -26.01 10.49
CA LEU A 54 -41.27 -25.91 10.94
C LEU A 54 -41.69 -27.13 11.75
N GLU A 55 -41.33 -28.34 11.33
CA GLU A 55 -41.63 -29.58 12.10
C GLU A 55 -40.99 -29.50 13.48
N ALA A 56 -39.70 -29.17 13.57
CA ALA A 56 -39.04 -29.01 14.87
C ALA A 56 -39.70 -27.96 15.78
N SER A 57 -40.24 -26.89 15.18
CA SER A 57 -40.98 -25.86 15.93
C SER A 57 -42.37 -26.31 16.36
N TRP A 58 -43.06 -27.08 15.53
CA TRP A 58 -44.37 -27.59 15.85
C TRP A 58 -44.34 -28.66 16.95
N ASP A 59 -43.29 -29.44 16.99
CA ASP A 59 -43.05 -30.48 18.00
C ASP A 59 -42.54 -29.91 19.33
N CYS A 60 -42.28 -28.60 19.42
CA CYS A 60 -41.83 -27.96 20.64
C CYS A 60 -43.02 -27.42 21.47
N PRO A 61 -43.40 -28.05 22.60
CA PRO A 61 -44.59 -27.69 23.37
C PRO A 61 -44.55 -26.31 24.04
N ARG A 62 -43.34 -25.67 24.07
CA ARG A 62 -43.10 -24.38 24.75
C ARG A 62 -43.03 -23.19 23.81
N SER A 63 -43.14 -23.39 22.51
CA SER A 63 -43.09 -22.29 21.56
C SER A 63 -44.46 -21.59 21.46
N THR A 64 -44.54 -20.36 21.95
CA THR A 64 -45.75 -19.52 21.90
C THR A 64 -45.69 -18.49 20.74
N THR A 65 -44.55 -18.32 20.09
CA THR A 65 -44.33 -17.34 19.00
C THR A 65 -44.07 -18.04 17.70
N PRO A 66 -44.62 -17.55 16.57
CA PRO A 66 -44.35 -18.11 15.24
C PRO A 66 -42.92 -17.82 14.82
N ILE A 67 -42.31 -18.77 14.09
CA ILE A 67 -41.05 -18.57 13.43
C ILE A 67 -41.21 -17.48 12.37
N ASN A 68 -40.23 -16.58 12.25
CA ASN A 68 -40.15 -15.63 11.15
C ASN A 68 -39.66 -16.35 9.89
N ILE A 69 -40.62 -16.86 9.09
CA ILE A 69 -40.33 -17.66 7.88
C ILE A 69 -39.49 -16.91 6.87
N PRO A 70 -39.74 -15.62 6.54
CA PRO A 70 -38.83 -14.85 5.67
C PRO A 70 -37.38 -14.84 6.18
N ALA A 71 -37.13 -14.59 7.46
CA ALA A 71 -35.79 -14.59 8.03
C ALA A 71 -35.13 -15.97 7.96
N VAL A 72 -35.91 -17.05 8.17
CA VAL A 72 -35.42 -18.43 8.00
C VAL A 72 -35.02 -18.71 6.56
N LEU A 73 -35.83 -18.30 5.58
CA LEU A 73 -35.49 -18.46 4.16
C LEU A 73 -34.29 -17.62 3.76
N ASP A 74 -34.16 -16.41 4.27
CA ASP A 74 -32.99 -15.57 4.02
C ASP A 74 -31.71 -16.21 4.59
N SER A 75 -31.81 -16.93 5.73
CA SER A 75 -30.66 -17.67 6.27
C SER A 75 -30.21 -18.85 5.40
N PHE A 76 -31.07 -19.34 4.49
CA PHE A 76 -30.72 -20.41 3.56
C PHE A 76 -30.03 -19.91 2.28
N LYS A 77 -30.18 -18.63 1.97
CA LYS A 77 -29.50 -18.01 0.83
C LYS A 77 -28.02 -18.00 1.08
N PRO A 78 -27.19 -18.32 0.08
CA PRO A 78 -25.75 -18.14 0.22
C PRO A 78 -25.49 -16.66 0.51
N LYS A 79 -24.72 -16.40 1.57
CA LYS A 79 -24.24 -15.05 1.85
C LYS A 79 -23.43 -14.56 0.66
N SER A 80 -23.82 -13.42 0.10
CA SER A 80 -23.04 -12.74 -0.93
C SER A 80 -22.10 -11.75 -0.26
N TYR A 81 -20.83 -11.77 -0.65
CA TYR A 81 -19.80 -10.91 -0.11
C TYR A 81 -19.26 -10.03 -1.24
N LEU A 82 -19.65 -8.77 -1.24
CA LEU A 82 -19.24 -7.82 -2.26
C LEU A 82 -17.73 -7.52 -2.17
N LEU A 83 -17.11 -7.29 -3.31
CA LEU A 83 -15.70 -6.96 -3.36
C LEU A 83 -15.37 -5.69 -2.58
N SER A 84 -16.24 -4.68 -2.61
CA SER A 84 -16.08 -3.44 -1.83
C SER A 84 -16.08 -3.69 -0.32
N GLU A 85 -16.97 -4.54 0.18
CA GLU A 85 -17.08 -4.88 1.60
C GLU A 85 -15.81 -5.61 2.08
N MET A 86 -15.38 -6.63 1.34
CA MET A 86 -14.16 -7.38 1.66
C MET A 86 -12.90 -6.51 1.53
N ALA A 87 -12.92 -5.54 0.62
CA ALA A 87 -11.82 -4.59 0.49
C ALA A 87 -11.75 -3.63 1.68
N ASP A 88 -12.88 -3.11 2.16
CA ASP A 88 -12.89 -2.21 3.32
C ASP A 88 -12.44 -2.95 4.59
N GLU A 89 -12.86 -4.18 4.78
CA GLU A 89 -12.41 -5.05 5.87
C GLU A 89 -10.90 -5.31 5.79
N TYR A 90 -10.39 -5.75 4.63
CA TYR A 90 -8.96 -5.96 4.40
C TYR A 90 -8.12 -4.70 4.68
N LEU A 91 -8.58 -3.55 4.19
CA LEU A 91 -7.86 -2.28 4.34
C LEU A 91 -7.88 -1.75 5.78
N ALA A 92 -8.94 -2.05 6.55
CA ALA A 92 -9.00 -1.69 7.98
C ALA A 92 -7.97 -2.47 8.82
N LEU A 93 -7.69 -3.73 8.45
CA LEU A 93 -6.70 -4.57 9.13
C LEU A 93 -5.25 -4.19 8.80
N ARG A 94 -5.01 -3.44 7.73
CA ARG A 94 -3.66 -3.15 7.23
C ARG A 94 -3.22 -1.72 7.51
N LYS A 95 -2.04 -1.56 8.10
CA LYS A 95 -1.37 -0.24 8.27
C LYS A 95 -0.60 0.15 7.01
N ILE A 96 -1.29 0.27 5.87
CA ILE A 96 -0.71 0.63 4.56
C ILE A 96 -1.27 1.95 4.05
N GLU A 97 -0.63 2.52 3.03
CA GLU A 97 -1.19 3.65 2.29
C GLU A 97 -2.44 3.18 1.51
N LEU A 98 -3.57 3.83 1.75
CA LEU A 98 -4.88 3.41 1.22
C LEU A 98 -5.14 3.88 -0.21
N THR A 99 -4.45 4.93 -0.68
CA THR A 99 -4.69 5.52 -2.00
C THR A 99 -4.49 4.53 -3.15
N PRO A 100 -3.38 3.78 -3.25
CA PRO A 100 -3.16 2.85 -4.36
C PRO A 100 -4.21 1.72 -4.45
N PRO A 101 -4.57 1.01 -3.35
CA PRO A 101 -5.59 -0.03 -3.44
C PRO A 101 -6.97 0.53 -3.72
N ARG A 102 -7.35 1.70 -3.17
CA ARG A 102 -8.64 2.33 -3.46
C ARG A 102 -8.78 2.76 -4.92
N VAL A 103 -7.72 3.30 -5.53
CA VAL A 103 -7.71 3.64 -6.96
C VAL A 103 -7.84 2.37 -7.81
N ALA A 104 -7.13 1.30 -7.47
CA ALA A 104 -7.24 0.02 -8.18
C ALA A 104 -8.65 -0.56 -8.08
N LEU A 105 -9.22 -0.58 -6.87
CA LEU A 105 -10.56 -1.07 -6.58
C LEU A 105 -11.63 -0.28 -7.36
N LYS A 106 -11.61 1.06 -7.26
CA LYS A 106 -12.54 1.92 -8.00
C LYS A 106 -12.49 1.65 -9.50
N THR A 107 -11.29 1.53 -10.07
CA THR A 107 -11.12 1.25 -11.52
C THR A 107 -11.63 -0.14 -11.88
N PHE A 108 -11.41 -1.14 -11.02
CA PHE A 108 -11.86 -2.50 -11.28
C PHE A 108 -13.38 -2.64 -11.14
N ILE A 109 -13.99 -2.09 -10.08
CA ILE A 109 -15.44 -2.11 -9.86
C ILE A 109 -16.17 -1.35 -10.99
N SER A 110 -15.63 -0.22 -11.45
CA SER A 110 -16.25 0.50 -12.58
C SER A 110 -16.24 -0.28 -13.89
N LEU A 111 -15.34 -1.24 -14.04
CA LEU A 111 -15.22 -2.10 -15.22
C LEU A 111 -16.04 -3.39 -15.10
N ALA A 112 -15.93 -4.07 -13.98
CA ALA A 112 -16.45 -5.42 -13.78
C ALA A 112 -17.73 -5.47 -12.91
N GLY A 113 -18.14 -4.33 -12.33
CA GLY A 113 -19.20 -4.25 -11.33
C GLY A 113 -18.73 -4.66 -9.94
N ASP A 114 -19.44 -4.18 -8.93
CA ASP A 114 -19.25 -4.66 -7.55
C ASP A 114 -20.10 -5.91 -7.35
N ARG A 115 -19.46 -7.06 -7.32
CA ARG A 115 -20.10 -8.38 -7.30
C ARG A 115 -19.56 -9.21 -6.17
N ASP A 116 -20.22 -10.32 -5.91
CA ASP A 116 -19.71 -11.35 -5.01
C ASP A 116 -18.29 -11.79 -5.43
N VAL A 117 -17.38 -11.84 -4.45
CA VAL A 117 -15.95 -12.14 -4.67
C VAL A 117 -15.71 -13.47 -5.37
N VAL A 118 -16.61 -14.44 -5.19
CA VAL A 118 -16.48 -15.75 -5.85
C VAL A 118 -16.90 -15.74 -7.31
N THR A 119 -17.54 -14.68 -7.80
CA THR A 119 -18.05 -14.61 -9.20
C THR A 119 -17.01 -14.08 -10.18
N TYR A 120 -15.97 -13.40 -9.71
CA TYR A 120 -14.95 -12.86 -10.61
C TYR A 120 -14.16 -13.97 -11.32
N THR A 121 -13.89 -13.73 -12.60
CA THR A 121 -13.28 -14.66 -13.53
C THR A 121 -11.89 -14.22 -13.98
N ARG A 122 -11.18 -15.13 -14.64
CA ARG A 122 -9.91 -14.80 -15.30
C ARG A 122 -10.06 -13.75 -16.40
N ASP A 123 -11.21 -13.71 -17.06
CA ASP A 123 -11.46 -12.75 -18.13
C ASP A 123 -11.73 -11.34 -17.57
N ASP A 124 -12.40 -11.22 -16.43
CA ASP A 124 -12.49 -9.94 -15.72
C ASP A 124 -11.09 -9.39 -15.40
N ALA A 125 -10.19 -10.24 -14.93
CA ALA A 125 -8.82 -9.85 -14.61
C ALA A 125 -8.01 -9.45 -15.85
N LYS A 126 -8.20 -10.14 -17.00
CA LYS A 126 -7.58 -9.76 -18.29
C LYS A 126 -8.14 -8.43 -18.80
N MET A 127 -9.47 -8.23 -18.74
CA MET A 127 -10.11 -6.97 -19.12
C MET A 127 -9.56 -5.80 -18.30
N PHE A 128 -9.32 -6.00 -17.00
CA PHE A 128 -8.69 -4.98 -16.15
C PHE A 128 -7.29 -4.60 -16.61
N VAL A 129 -6.45 -5.57 -17.00
CA VAL A 129 -5.12 -5.29 -17.59
C VAL A 129 -5.24 -4.44 -18.84
N VAL A 130 -6.12 -4.84 -19.78
CA VAL A 130 -6.35 -4.13 -21.04
C VAL A 130 -6.84 -2.69 -20.77
N GLN A 131 -7.76 -2.51 -19.83
CA GLN A 131 -8.25 -1.19 -19.46
C GLN A 131 -7.14 -0.30 -18.89
N LEU A 132 -6.28 -0.85 -18.01
CA LEU A 132 -5.14 -0.11 -17.47
C LEU A 132 -4.12 0.29 -18.54
N GLN A 133 -3.91 -0.58 -19.55
CA GLN A 133 -3.07 -0.25 -20.71
C GLN A 133 -3.69 0.86 -21.56
N LYS A 134 -4.99 0.79 -21.84
CA LYS A 134 -5.73 1.85 -22.56
C LYS A 134 -5.64 3.21 -21.85
N LEU A 135 -5.62 3.21 -20.52
CA LEU A 135 -5.43 4.42 -19.69
C LEU A 135 -3.98 4.93 -19.69
N GLY A 136 -3.08 4.35 -20.49
CA GLY A 136 -1.68 4.76 -20.59
C GLY A 136 -0.83 4.47 -19.35
N ASN A 137 -1.24 3.55 -18.48
CA ASN A 137 -0.45 3.22 -17.31
C ASN A 137 0.80 2.43 -17.68
N LYS A 138 1.92 2.76 -17.04
CA LYS A 138 3.15 1.96 -17.15
C LYS A 138 2.95 0.56 -16.58
N THR A 139 3.66 -0.42 -17.13
CA THR A 139 3.53 -1.84 -16.75
C THR A 139 3.77 -2.08 -15.26
N ALA A 140 4.71 -1.38 -14.64
CA ALA A 140 4.93 -1.43 -13.20
C ALA A 140 3.71 -0.93 -12.38
N THR A 141 3.00 0.09 -12.87
CA THR A 141 1.75 0.59 -12.26
C THR A 141 0.62 -0.42 -12.42
N ILE A 142 0.51 -1.04 -13.61
CA ILE A 142 -0.45 -2.10 -13.89
C ILE A 142 -0.22 -3.27 -12.92
N ARG A 143 1.03 -3.75 -12.80
CA ARG A 143 1.39 -4.83 -11.86
C ARG A 143 0.99 -4.49 -10.43
N ARG A 144 1.30 -3.27 -9.98
CA ARG A 144 0.93 -2.81 -8.63
C ARG A 144 -0.59 -2.83 -8.40
N ARG A 145 -1.39 -2.37 -9.36
CA ARG A 145 -2.85 -2.37 -9.26
C ARG A 145 -3.43 -3.79 -9.26
N ILE A 146 -2.89 -4.69 -10.10
CA ILE A 146 -3.22 -6.12 -10.10
C ILE A 146 -2.96 -6.73 -8.72
N ASN A 147 -1.79 -6.47 -8.14
CA ASN A 147 -1.42 -6.99 -6.83
C ASN A 147 -2.35 -6.48 -5.72
N CYS A 148 -2.86 -5.24 -5.80
CA CYS A 148 -3.84 -4.72 -4.85
C CYS A 148 -5.15 -5.54 -4.88
N ILE A 149 -5.73 -5.75 -6.06
CA ILE A 149 -6.98 -6.55 -6.20
C ILE A 149 -6.72 -8.02 -5.82
N SER A 150 -5.59 -8.58 -6.26
CA SER A 150 -5.20 -9.96 -5.91
C SER A 150 -5.10 -10.17 -4.40
N ALA A 151 -4.55 -9.20 -3.68
CA ALA A 151 -4.41 -9.29 -2.23
C ALA A 151 -5.78 -9.26 -1.52
N ILE A 152 -6.72 -8.43 -1.99
CA ILE A 152 -8.09 -8.35 -1.46
C ILE A 152 -8.83 -9.68 -1.70
N LEU A 153 -8.74 -10.23 -2.90
CA LEU A 153 -9.38 -11.50 -3.22
C LEU A 153 -8.76 -12.69 -2.46
N ASN A 154 -7.43 -12.71 -2.28
CA ASN A 154 -6.80 -13.74 -1.45
C ASN A 154 -7.26 -13.67 0.00
N TYR A 155 -7.39 -12.46 0.54
CA TYR A 155 -7.96 -12.26 1.87
C TYR A 155 -9.39 -12.77 1.93
N ALA A 156 -10.25 -12.36 1.01
CA ALA A 156 -11.64 -12.79 0.96
C ALA A 156 -11.79 -14.31 0.86
N TYR A 157 -11.01 -14.97 0.02
CA TYR A 157 -11.05 -16.42 -0.13
C TYR A 157 -10.58 -17.16 1.12
N ALA A 158 -9.60 -16.62 1.83
CA ALA A 158 -9.15 -17.18 3.10
C ALA A 158 -10.19 -17.03 4.22
N GLU A 159 -10.79 -15.82 4.36
CA GLU A 159 -11.81 -15.57 5.41
C GLU A 159 -13.13 -16.33 5.17
N LEU A 160 -13.47 -16.57 3.90
CA LEU A 160 -14.70 -17.26 3.51
C LEU A 160 -14.53 -18.77 3.30
N ASP A 161 -13.33 -19.30 3.56
CA ASP A 161 -12.97 -20.71 3.31
C ASP A 161 -13.32 -21.18 1.90
N VAL A 162 -13.02 -20.32 0.89
CA VAL A 162 -13.31 -20.58 -0.50
C VAL A 162 -12.11 -21.21 -1.20
N ASP A 163 -12.22 -22.47 -1.60
CA ASP A 163 -11.22 -23.12 -2.45
C ASP A 163 -11.38 -22.70 -3.91
N LYS A 164 -10.94 -21.49 -4.21
CA LYS A 164 -10.94 -20.95 -5.58
C LYS A 164 -9.61 -20.32 -5.92
N ARG A 165 -9.09 -20.66 -7.10
CA ARG A 165 -7.89 -20.01 -7.62
C ARG A 165 -8.15 -18.54 -7.89
N ASN A 166 -7.32 -17.66 -7.31
CA ASN A 166 -7.43 -16.22 -7.53
C ASN A 166 -7.25 -15.87 -9.02
N PRO A 167 -8.26 -15.22 -9.67
CA PRO A 167 -8.20 -14.87 -11.09
C PRO A 167 -7.09 -13.89 -11.45
N PHE A 168 -6.57 -13.14 -10.48
CA PHE A 168 -5.45 -12.20 -10.66
C PHE A 168 -4.07 -12.86 -10.49
N SER A 169 -3.98 -14.12 -10.06
CA SER A 169 -2.70 -14.80 -9.90
C SER A 169 -1.99 -14.98 -11.23
N ARG A 170 -0.67 -14.67 -11.25
CA ARG A 170 0.21 -14.88 -12.43
C ARG A 170 -0.37 -14.31 -13.73
N LEU A 171 -0.96 -13.11 -13.70
CA LEU A 171 -1.40 -12.42 -14.91
C LEU A 171 -0.20 -11.98 -15.74
N PHE A 172 -0.26 -12.25 -17.03
CA PHE A 172 0.71 -11.76 -17.99
C PHE A 172 0.40 -10.30 -18.37
N ILE A 173 1.43 -9.46 -18.41
CA ILE A 173 1.37 -8.07 -18.89
C ILE A 173 2.32 -7.98 -20.09
N LYS A 174 1.77 -7.69 -21.27
CA LYS A 174 2.59 -7.53 -22.48
C LYS A 174 3.61 -6.39 -22.30
N GLY A 175 4.88 -6.67 -22.58
CA GLY A 175 5.95 -5.67 -22.45
C GLY A 175 6.31 -5.29 -21.01
N GLU A 176 6.00 -6.14 -20.02
CA GLU A 176 6.29 -5.84 -18.62
C GLU A 176 7.78 -5.55 -18.41
N GLY A 177 8.06 -4.37 -17.81
CA GLY A 177 9.42 -3.89 -17.53
C GLY A 177 10.09 -3.15 -18.70
N GLN A 178 9.60 -3.26 -19.94
CA GLN A 178 10.21 -2.60 -21.12
C GLN A 178 9.99 -1.08 -21.11
N ASP A 179 8.96 -0.59 -20.43
CA ASP A 179 8.65 0.83 -20.27
C ASP A 179 9.29 1.45 -19.02
N ALA A 180 10.20 0.71 -18.37
CA ALA A 180 10.95 1.21 -17.23
C ALA A 180 11.97 2.25 -17.68
N HIS A 181 11.82 3.51 -17.23
CA HIS A 181 12.85 4.50 -17.42
C HIS A 181 13.96 4.32 -16.39
N ARG A 182 15.20 4.19 -16.87
CA ARG A 182 16.36 4.39 -16.00
C ARG A 182 16.35 5.84 -15.52
N ARG A 183 16.41 6.04 -14.22
CA ARG A 183 16.53 7.38 -13.66
C ARG A 183 17.93 7.89 -13.94
N GLY A 184 18.01 9.11 -14.45
CA GLY A 184 19.29 9.79 -14.63
C GLY A 184 20.00 10.05 -13.30
N THR A 185 21.30 10.17 -13.37
CA THR A 185 22.19 10.60 -12.28
C THR A 185 22.73 11.99 -12.57
N PHE A 186 23.07 12.72 -11.51
CA PHE A 186 23.76 14.01 -11.65
C PHE A 186 25.23 13.78 -12.04
N THR A 187 25.79 14.64 -12.86
CA THR A 187 27.25 14.75 -13.03
C THR A 187 27.86 15.45 -11.81
N LEU A 188 29.17 15.29 -11.60
CA LEU A 188 29.85 15.98 -10.49
C LEU A 188 29.75 17.50 -10.61
N GLU A 189 29.86 18.03 -11.85
CA GLU A 189 29.68 19.46 -12.14
C GLU A 189 28.26 19.96 -11.79
N GLN A 190 27.25 19.18 -12.17
CA GLN A 190 25.86 19.51 -11.80
C GLN A 190 25.63 19.50 -10.28
N LEU A 191 26.23 18.54 -9.56
CA LEU A 191 26.18 18.51 -8.10
C LEU A 191 26.83 19.76 -7.52
N ARG A 192 28.07 20.04 -7.91
CA ARG A 192 28.83 21.20 -7.42
C ARG A 192 28.09 22.51 -7.71
N HIS A 193 27.66 22.71 -8.94
CA HIS A 193 26.90 23.91 -9.32
C HIS A 193 25.62 24.05 -8.48
N GLY A 194 24.85 22.97 -8.37
CA GLY A 194 23.60 22.96 -7.60
C GLY A 194 23.80 23.18 -6.11
N TYR A 195 24.86 22.61 -5.52
CA TYR A 195 25.19 22.79 -4.12
C TYR A 195 25.63 24.21 -3.81
N ASN A 196 26.56 24.77 -4.58
CA ASN A 196 26.99 26.15 -4.41
C ASN A 196 25.80 27.14 -4.55
N TYR A 197 24.96 26.90 -5.54
CA TYR A 197 23.74 27.70 -5.70
C TYR A 197 22.76 27.52 -4.55
N ALA A 198 22.61 26.32 -4.02
CA ALA A 198 21.73 26.05 -2.88
C ALA A 198 22.20 26.78 -1.63
N LEU A 199 23.52 26.73 -1.31
CA LEU A 199 24.13 27.35 -0.15
C LEU A 199 24.05 28.89 -0.23
N SER A 200 24.27 29.48 -1.40
CA SER A 200 24.24 30.93 -1.59
C SER A 200 22.84 31.52 -1.73
N SER A 201 21.81 30.69 -1.98
CA SER A 201 20.48 31.17 -2.37
C SER A 201 19.60 31.67 -1.23
N GLY A 202 19.95 31.42 0.03
CA GLY A 202 19.11 31.69 1.20
C GLY A 202 17.76 30.93 1.20
N SER A 203 17.65 29.86 0.42
CA SER A 203 16.40 29.12 0.26
C SER A 203 16.45 27.76 0.96
N GLN A 204 15.78 27.64 2.10
CA GLN A 204 15.74 26.40 2.89
C GLN A 204 15.41 25.15 2.08
N ILE A 205 14.47 25.24 1.11
CA ILE A 205 14.13 24.08 0.29
C ILE A 205 15.28 23.58 -0.61
N LYS A 206 16.18 24.50 -1.06
CA LYS A 206 17.29 24.14 -1.90
C LYS A 206 18.41 23.47 -1.13
N LEU A 207 18.56 23.75 0.18
CA LEU A 207 19.50 23.07 1.06
C LEU A 207 19.24 21.56 1.15
N LEU A 208 18.04 21.11 0.80
CA LEU A 208 17.76 19.68 0.65
C LEU A 208 18.61 19.02 -0.44
N MET A 209 19.10 19.75 -1.43
CA MET A 209 19.92 19.17 -2.51
C MET A 209 21.26 18.64 -1.98
N PRO A 210 22.13 19.45 -1.32
CA PRO A 210 23.38 18.93 -0.73
C PRO A 210 23.10 17.94 0.42
N LEU A 211 22.11 18.18 1.26
CA LEU A 211 21.77 17.24 2.34
C LEU A 211 21.40 15.85 1.81
N LEU A 212 20.62 15.75 0.74
CA LEU A 212 20.25 14.46 0.13
C LEU A 212 21.37 13.85 -0.69
N GLY A 213 22.14 14.68 -1.40
CA GLY A 213 23.18 14.23 -2.31
C GLY A 213 24.44 13.75 -1.61
N GLU A 214 24.74 14.26 -0.40
CA GLU A 214 25.93 13.89 0.37
C GLU A 214 25.65 12.91 1.51
N THR A 215 24.37 12.67 1.87
CA THR A 215 24.00 11.68 2.87
C THR A 215 23.30 10.45 2.28
N GLY A 216 22.81 10.57 1.06
CA GLY A 216 22.00 9.53 0.44
C GLY A 216 20.68 9.25 1.15
N CYS A 217 20.23 10.09 2.05
CA CYS A 217 18.98 9.93 2.78
C CYS A 217 17.75 10.01 1.86
N ARG A 218 16.63 9.45 2.31
CA ARG A 218 15.34 9.70 1.67
C ARG A 218 14.87 11.11 2.01
N LEU A 219 14.16 11.76 1.09
CA LEU A 219 13.65 13.11 1.31
C LEU A 219 12.86 13.24 2.64
N ALA A 220 12.00 12.27 2.93
CA ALA A 220 11.25 12.27 4.18
C ALA A 220 12.12 12.07 5.43
N GLU A 221 13.31 11.48 5.30
CA GLU A 221 14.26 11.31 6.39
C GLU A 221 14.88 12.66 6.78
N ILE A 222 15.25 13.48 5.80
CA ILE A 222 15.82 14.81 6.05
C ILE A 222 14.74 15.83 6.42
N VAL A 223 13.66 15.92 5.67
CA VAL A 223 12.57 16.89 5.93
C VAL A 223 11.92 16.67 7.30
N GLY A 224 11.88 15.43 7.76
CA GLY A 224 11.32 15.05 9.05
C GLY A 224 12.33 14.95 10.18
N LEU A 225 13.50 15.61 10.10
CA LEU A 225 14.42 15.72 11.23
C LEU A 225 13.84 16.64 12.30
N GLU A 226 13.82 16.16 13.54
CA GLU A 226 13.68 16.99 14.74
C GLU A 226 15.07 17.44 15.16
N LEU A 227 15.18 18.56 15.90
CA LEU A 227 16.49 19.07 16.35
C LEU A 227 17.22 18.08 17.23
N ASP A 228 16.50 17.28 18.03
CA ASP A 228 17.05 16.19 18.83
C ASP A 228 17.69 15.06 17.99
N ASP A 229 17.47 15.05 16.68
CA ASP A 229 18.08 14.10 15.74
C ASP A 229 19.42 14.61 15.17
N ILE A 230 19.85 15.83 15.55
CA ILE A 230 21.05 16.50 15.01
C ILE A 230 22.02 16.81 16.13
N ASP A 231 23.24 16.31 16.00
CA ASP A 231 24.34 16.63 16.92
C ASP A 231 25.46 17.32 16.13
N MET A 232 25.55 18.66 16.26
CA MET A 232 26.58 19.43 15.57
C MET A 232 27.93 19.41 16.29
N THR A 233 27.99 18.95 17.54
CA THR A 233 29.27 18.75 18.28
C THR A 233 29.97 17.52 17.73
N GLU A 234 29.24 16.42 17.58
CA GLU A 234 29.75 15.19 16.97
C GLU A 234 29.66 15.21 15.44
N GLU A 235 29.03 16.24 14.86
CA GLU A 235 28.76 16.40 13.42
C GLU A 235 28.05 15.17 12.85
N VAL A 236 26.93 14.78 13.43
CA VAL A 236 26.13 13.62 12.99
C VAL A 236 24.66 13.92 12.94
N ILE A 237 23.93 13.12 12.15
CA ILE A 237 22.48 13.03 12.17
C ILE A 237 22.03 11.60 12.51
N HIS A 238 20.98 11.52 13.31
CA HIS A 238 20.34 10.26 13.71
C HIS A 238 19.07 10.04 12.89
N ILE A 239 19.09 9.10 11.99
CA ILE A 239 17.90 8.69 11.23
C ILE A 239 17.20 7.61 12.05
N ARG A 240 16.15 8.01 12.77
CA ARG A 240 15.36 7.16 13.67
C ARG A 240 13.88 7.52 13.58
N PRO A 241 12.94 6.65 14.00
CA PRO A 241 11.54 7.06 14.14
C PRO A 241 11.43 8.19 15.16
N ASN A 242 10.62 9.21 14.85
CA ASN A 242 10.32 10.31 15.73
C ASN A 242 8.82 10.62 15.74
N ARG A 243 8.40 11.70 16.43
CA ARG A 243 6.98 12.06 16.63
C ARG A 243 6.21 12.33 15.33
N ILE A 244 6.92 12.80 14.29
CA ILE A 244 6.32 13.27 13.02
C ILE A 244 6.61 12.35 11.84
N ARG A 245 7.53 11.39 12.00
CA ARG A 245 8.01 10.54 10.90
C ARG A 245 8.23 9.10 11.35
N ARG A 246 7.69 8.15 10.58
CA ARG A 246 8.05 6.74 10.63
C ARG A 246 9.15 6.43 9.62
N LEU A 247 9.94 5.41 9.86
CA LEU A 247 10.86 4.89 8.86
C LEU A 247 10.17 3.86 7.97
N LYS A 248 10.58 3.80 6.71
CA LYS A 248 10.01 2.85 5.74
C LYS A 248 10.36 1.40 6.06
N THR A 249 11.57 1.16 6.57
CA THR A 249 12.10 -0.16 6.94
C THR A 249 12.92 -0.03 8.22
N PRO A 250 13.03 -1.08 9.05
CA PRO A 250 13.93 -1.08 10.22
C PRO A 250 15.39 -0.76 9.86
N SER A 251 15.89 -1.26 8.71
CA SER A 251 17.23 -0.98 8.19
C SER A 251 17.50 0.48 7.85
N SER A 252 16.47 1.34 7.85
CA SER A 252 16.64 2.77 7.64
C SER A 252 17.20 3.49 8.88
N MET A 253 17.12 2.87 10.08
CA MET A 253 17.65 3.45 11.32
C MET A 253 19.19 3.42 11.29
N ARG A 254 19.81 4.59 11.43
CA ARG A 254 21.26 4.75 11.34
C ARG A 254 21.72 6.13 11.79
N THR A 255 22.98 6.22 12.18
CA THR A 255 23.68 7.49 12.40
C THR A 255 24.65 7.76 11.25
N LEU A 256 24.62 8.99 10.74
CA LEU A 256 25.42 9.43 9.61
C LEU A 256 26.25 10.64 9.97
N PRO A 257 27.56 10.66 9.66
CA PRO A 257 28.40 11.84 9.75
C PRO A 257 27.93 12.95 8.76
N LEU A 258 28.01 14.17 9.21
CA LEU A 258 27.88 15.37 8.38
C LEU A 258 29.28 15.84 8.00
N VAL A 259 29.56 15.93 6.71
CA VAL A 259 30.85 16.39 6.16
C VAL A 259 30.63 17.33 4.99
N GLY A 260 31.60 18.22 4.74
CA GLY A 260 31.62 19.12 3.59
C GLY A 260 30.28 19.81 3.32
N TYR A 261 29.79 19.71 2.10
CA TYR A 261 28.52 20.34 1.67
C TYR A 261 27.30 19.98 2.52
N ALA A 262 27.23 18.75 3.07
CA ALA A 262 26.11 18.37 3.94
C ALA A 262 26.19 19.08 5.30
N LYS A 263 27.38 19.26 5.86
CA LYS A 263 27.60 19.99 7.12
C LYS A 263 27.22 21.47 6.94
N GLU A 264 27.75 22.13 5.92
CA GLU A 264 27.45 23.53 5.63
C GLU A 264 25.95 23.77 5.37
N ALA A 265 25.31 22.89 4.62
CA ALA A 265 23.88 22.97 4.38
C ALA A 265 23.05 22.73 5.67
N MET A 266 23.52 21.88 6.57
CA MET A 266 22.88 21.66 7.87
C MET A 266 22.98 22.90 8.76
N GLU A 267 24.16 23.51 8.85
CA GLU A 267 24.37 24.74 9.60
C GLU A 267 23.44 25.86 9.12
N LEU A 268 23.34 26.06 7.80
CA LEU A 268 22.40 27.02 7.22
C LEU A 268 20.94 26.66 7.47
N ALA A 269 20.58 25.40 7.41
CA ALA A 269 19.20 24.98 7.65
C ALA A 269 18.77 25.17 9.11
N LEU A 270 19.70 25.03 10.07
CA LEU A 270 19.46 25.27 11.49
C LEU A 270 19.14 26.74 11.80
N HIS A 271 19.66 27.70 11.03
CA HIS A 271 19.31 29.13 11.20
C HIS A 271 17.83 29.44 10.90
N GLU A 272 17.15 28.62 10.11
CA GLU A 272 15.74 28.77 9.74
C GLU A 272 14.82 27.74 10.42
N ALA A 273 15.38 26.91 11.32
CA ALA A 273 14.64 25.92 12.10
C ALA A 273 13.72 26.59 13.14
N ASP A 274 12.67 25.91 13.53
CA ASP A 274 11.92 26.26 14.75
C ASP A 274 12.52 25.53 15.98
N ASP A 275 11.82 25.62 17.11
CA ASP A 275 12.30 25.01 18.37
C ASP A 275 12.33 23.46 18.34
N GLN A 276 11.75 22.82 17.32
CA GLN A 276 11.60 21.37 17.26
C GLN A 276 12.03 20.75 15.92
N HIS A 277 11.87 21.47 14.80
CA HIS A 277 11.98 20.89 13.47
C HIS A 277 12.95 21.64 12.57
N LEU A 278 13.79 20.91 11.85
CA LEU A 278 14.73 21.48 10.89
C LEU A 278 14.01 22.15 9.70
N PHE A 279 12.89 21.60 9.25
CA PHE A 279 12.10 22.10 8.12
C PHE A 279 10.64 22.35 8.52
N PRO A 280 10.35 23.34 9.39
CA PRO A 280 9.02 23.55 10.00
C PRO A 280 7.92 23.79 8.97
N ARG A 281 8.23 24.43 7.86
CA ARG A 281 7.29 24.68 6.75
C ARG A 281 6.62 23.39 6.20
N TYR A 282 7.28 22.26 6.35
CA TYR A 282 6.80 20.96 5.83
C TYR A 282 6.25 20.06 6.94
N ILE A 283 6.07 20.60 8.13
CA ILE A 283 5.41 19.88 9.23
C ILE A 283 4.02 20.48 9.43
N LYS A 284 3.01 19.64 9.41
CA LYS A 284 1.63 20.06 9.66
C LYS A 284 0.86 18.92 10.34
N ASP A 285 0.03 19.28 11.31
CA ASP A 285 -0.81 18.32 12.06
C ASP A 285 0.03 17.17 12.66
N ARG A 286 1.21 17.46 13.20
CA ARG A 286 2.19 16.50 13.71
C ARG A 286 2.59 15.43 12.69
N ALA A 287 2.65 15.80 11.41
CA ALA A 287 3.07 14.89 10.35
C ALA A 287 4.00 15.57 9.34
N CYS A 288 5.04 14.86 8.91
CA CYS A 288 5.95 15.31 7.88
C CYS A 288 5.27 15.25 6.50
N ARG A 289 5.14 16.41 5.85
CA ARG A 289 4.57 16.58 4.50
C ARG A 289 5.64 16.48 3.41
N ALA A 290 6.40 15.39 3.41
CA ALA A 290 7.51 15.16 2.46
C ALA A 290 7.10 15.28 0.99
N THR A 291 5.85 14.98 0.62
CA THR A 291 5.33 15.16 -0.75
C THR A 291 5.33 16.62 -1.16
N HIS A 292 5.01 17.56 -0.27
CA HIS A 292 5.03 19.00 -0.54
C HIS A 292 6.49 19.47 -0.78
N ALA A 293 7.42 19.05 0.08
CA ALA A 293 8.85 19.32 -0.11
C ALA A 293 9.37 18.71 -1.43
N SER A 294 8.95 17.47 -1.75
CA SER A 294 9.31 16.81 -3.01
C SER A 294 8.85 17.60 -4.24
N ASN A 295 7.61 18.11 -4.19
CA ASN A 295 7.08 18.92 -5.29
C ASN A 295 7.80 20.26 -5.42
N ALA A 296 8.10 20.94 -4.31
CA ALA A 296 8.81 22.22 -4.32
C ALA A 296 10.24 22.06 -4.82
N LEU A 297 11.01 21.12 -4.25
CA LEU A 297 12.37 20.82 -4.68
C LEU A 297 12.39 20.32 -6.13
N GLY A 298 11.44 19.45 -6.48
CA GLY A 298 11.36 18.84 -7.81
C GLY A 298 11.10 19.84 -8.92
N LYS A 299 10.36 20.93 -8.67
CA LYS A 299 10.19 22.02 -9.65
C LYS A 299 11.53 22.64 -10.06
N TRP A 300 12.37 22.94 -9.08
CA TRP A 300 13.71 23.48 -9.34
C TRP A 300 14.61 22.46 -10.02
N LEU A 301 14.80 21.26 -9.42
CA LEU A 301 15.70 20.24 -9.95
C LEU A 301 15.33 19.82 -11.38
N LYS A 302 14.03 19.73 -11.69
CA LYS A 302 13.57 19.35 -13.02
C LYS A 302 13.81 20.44 -14.04
N LYS A 303 13.65 21.73 -13.66
CA LYS A 303 13.87 22.88 -14.52
C LYS A 303 15.35 23.02 -14.89
N ASP A 304 16.24 22.95 -13.90
CA ASP A 304 17.65 23.31 -14.09
C ASP A 304 18.52 22.10 -14.48
N PHE A 305 18.14 20.88 -14.07
CA PHE A 305 18.92 19.66 -14.28
C PHE A 305 18.18 18.56 -15.03
N GLY A 306 16.87 18.66 -15.25
CA GLY A 306 16.05 17.58 -15.82
C GLY A 306 15.88 16.36 -14.89
N LEU A 307 16.27 16.48 -13.62
CA LEU A 307 16.38 15.39 -12.65
C LEU A 307 15.45 15.59 -11.46
N THR A 308 15.43 14.62 -10.54
CA THR A 308 14.55 14.64 -9.36
C THR A 308 15.35 14.45 -8.07
N ALA A 309 14.75 14.76 -6.93
CA ALA A 309 15.36 14.51 -5.62
C ALA A 309 15.82 13.04 -5.44
N HIS A 310 15.10 12.09 -6.02
CA HIS A 310 15.50 10.67 -5.94
C HIS A 310 16.73 10.34 -6.78
N SER A 311 17.00 11.13 -7.83
CA SER A 311 18.22 11.03 -8.63
C SER A 311 19.48 11.35 -7.80
N LEU A 312 19.38 12.26 -6.80
CA LEU A 312 20.48 12.54 -5.86
C LEU A 312 20.92 11.27 -5.12
N ARG A 313 19.96 10.52 -4.60
CA ARG A 313 20.24 9.27 -3.89
C ARG A 313 20.80 8.16 -4.81
N HIS A 314 20.39 8.13 -6.08
CA HIS A 314 21.01 7.24 -7.06
C HIS A 314 22.45 7.66 -7.35
N THR A 315 22.70 8.96 -7.58
CA THR A 315 24.04 9.52 -7.80
C THR A 315 24.95 9.23 -6.61
N PHE A 316 24.46 9.44 -5.39
CA PHE A 316 25.20 9.12 -4.17
C PHE A 316 25.66 7.66 -4.13
N ARG A 317 24.75 6.71 -4.46
CA ARG A 317 25.12 5.29 -4.51
C ARG A 317 26.18 4.98 -5.56
N GLU A 318 26.09 5.60 -6.75
CA GLU A 318 27.09 5.43 -7.81
C GLU A 318 28.44 6.04 -7.40
N ARG A 319 28.48 7.19 -6.75
CA ARG A 319 29.69 7.80 -6.22
C ARG A 319 30.35 6.92 -5.15
N LEU A 320 29.59 6.39 -4.19
CA LEU A 320 30.13 5.42 -3.23
C LEU A 320 30.69 4.17 -3.91
N ARG A 321 30.04 3.69 -4.97
CA ARG A 321 30.53 2.55 -5.74
C ARG A 321 31.84 2.89 -6.46
N ALA A 322 31.93 4.07 -7.07
CA ALA A 322 33.12 4.54 -7.73
C ALA A 322 34.31 4.74 -6.79
N SER A 323 34.06 5.13 -5.53
CA SER A 323 35.08 5.26 -4.50
C SER A 323 35.56 3.92 -3.89
N GLY A 324 35.06 2.78 -4.40
CA GLY A 324 35.41 1.47 -3.86
C GLY A 324 34.78 1.14 -2.49
N CYS A 325 33.73 1.85 -2.11
CA CYS A 325 33.03 1.59 -0.85
C CYS A 325 32.47 0.16 -0.81
N PRO A 326 32.75 -0.64 0.24
CA PRO A 326 32.19 -1.96 0.40
C PRO A 326 30.65 -1.94 0.34
N LEU A 327 30.05 -2.93 -0.32
CA LEU A 327 28.61 -2.98 -0.53
C LEU A 327 27.81 -2.91 0.78
N GLU A 328 28.30 -3.60 1.80
CA GLU A 328 27.65 -3.62 3.12
C GLU A 328 27.69 -2.24 3.79
N LEU A 329 28.84 -1.57 3.75
CA LEU A 329 28.98 -0.20 4.25
C LEU A 329 28.11 0.78 3.47
N MET A 330 28.08 0.64 2.13
CA MET A 330 27.20 1.43 1.25
C MET A 330 25.73 1.26 1.65
N ASP A 331 25.30 0.03 1.89
CA ASP A 331 23.93 -0.27 2.29
C ASP A 331 23.61 0.28 3.68
N GLN A 332 24.55 0.24 4.61
CA GLN A 332 24.40 0.85 5.94
C GLN A 332 24.30 2.38 5.86
N ILE A 333 25.18 3.05 5.11
CA ILE A 333 25.15 4.50 4.94
C ILE A 333 23.82 4.91 4.30
N GLY A 334 23.42 4.25 3.20
CA GLY A 334 22.20 4.58 2.49
C GLY A 334 20.90 4.12 3.16
N GLY A 335 20.95 3.22 4.14
CA GLY A 335 19.77 2.56 4.70
C GLY A 335 19.04 1.75 3.61
N TRP A 336 19.81 1.00 2.80
CA TRP A 336 19.29 0.00 1.87
C TRP A 336 19.27 -1.37 2.55
N SER A 337 18.36 -2.23 2.13
CA SER A 337 18.33 -3.59 2.60
C SER A 337 19.30 -4.43 1.76
N SER A 338 20.28 -5.04 2.39
CA SER A 338 21.13 -6.03 1.74
C SER A 338 20.31 -7.28 1.44
N VAL A 339 20.20 -7.64 0.18
CA VAL A 339 19.53 -8.88 -0.23
C VAL A 339 20.59 -9.99 -0.20
N GLY A 340 20.50 -10.88 0.78
CA GLY A 340 21.02 -12.23 0.58
C GLY A 340 22.23 -12.72 1.37
N THR A 341 22.79 -11.99 2.34
CA THR A 341 23.82 -12.59 3.20
C THR A 341 23.35 -12.68 4.65
N ILE A 342 23.38 -13.90 5.19
CA ILE A 342 23.10 -14.17 6.61
C ILE A 342 24.07 -13.37 7.46
N GLY A 343 25.33 -13.18 7.02
CA GLY A 343 26.38 -12.42 7.68
C GLY A 343 26.04 -10.94 7.93
N SER A 344 25.27 -10.29 7.05
CA SER A 344 24.89 -8.88 7.22
C SER A 344 23.92 -8.62 8.39
N LYS A 345 23.43 -9.67 9.05
CA LYS A 345 22.57 -9.61 10.24
C LYS A 345 23.36 -9.73 11.55
N TYR A 346 24.64 -10.06 11.48
CA TYR A 346 25.50 -10.20 12.64
C TYR A 346 26.42 -8.97 12.79
N GLY A 347 26.59 -8.51 14.01
CA GLY A 347 27.43 -7.37 14.37
C GLY A 347 26.69 -6.02 14.36
N GLU A 348 27.34 -5.01 14.93
CA GLU A 348 26.82 -3.64 15.08
C GLU A 348 27.03 -2.77 13.83
N GLY A 349 27.64 -3.33 12.79
CA GLY A 349 27.98 -2.64 11.56
C GLY A 349 29.25 -1.81 11.64
N TYR A 350 29.47 -0.98 10.61
CA TYR A 350 30.65 -0.13 10.54
C TYR A 350 30.54 1.10 11.46
N GLU A 351 31.64 1.42 12.15
CA GLU A 351 31.75 2.56 13.03
C GLU A 351 31.69 3.91 12.30
N LEU A 352 31.37 4.98 13.03
CA LEU A 352 31.26 6.34 12.49
C LEU A 352 32.56 6.84 11.80
N PRO A 353 33.79 6.61 12.31
CA PRO A 353 35.01 7.05 11.62
C PRO A 353 35.13 6.49 10.19
N ILE A 354 34.78 5.21 10.01
CA ILE A 354 34.85 4.57 8.68
C ILE A 354 33.80 5.19 7.73
N LYS A 355 32.58 5.41 8.21
CA LYS A 355 31.54 6.10 7.44
C LYS A 355 32.00 7.52 7.07
N ARG A 356 32.58 8.26 8.03
CA ARG A 356 33.10 9.62 7.83
C ARG A 356 34.17 9.66 6.74
N GLN A 357 35.10 8.71 6.75
CA GLN A 357 36.16 8.61 5.74
C GLN A 357 35.60 8.56 4.30
N TYR A 358 34.63 7.67 4.04
CA TYR A 358 34.04 7.56 2.71
C TYR A 358 33.22 8.79 2.34
N LEU A 359 32.46 9.36 3.27
CA LEU A 359 31.66 10.56 2.98
C LEU A 359 32.54 11.79 2.77
N ALA A 360 33.63 11.94 3.52
CA ALA A 360 34.61 12.99 3.30
C ALA A 360 35.28 12.89 1.92
N ALA A 361 35.67 11.69 1.52
CA ALA A 361 36.25 11.46 0.18
C ALA A 361 35.31 11.87 -0.94
N LEU A 362 33.99 11.60 -0.84
CA LEU A 362 33.00 12.06 -1.81
C LEU A 362 32.91 13.60 -1.85
N SER A 363 32.92 14.26 -0.70
CA SER A 363 32.85 15.72 -0.63
C SER A 363 34.11 16.37 -1.21
N GLU A 364 35.29 15.83 -0.91
CA GLU A 364 36.57 16.29 -1.48
C GLU A 364 36.63 16.15 -2.99
N GLU A 365 36.06 15.10 -3.56
CA GLU A 365 35.96 14.91 -5.00
C GLU A 365 35.29 16.13 -5.67
N LEU A 366 34.22 16.65 -5.09
CA LEU A 366 33.53 17.84 -5.61
C LEU A 366 34.33 19.13 -5.42
N LEU A 367 35.08 19.25 -4.33
CA LEU A 367 35.91 20.42 -4.05
C LEU A 367 37.11 20.50 -5.00
N LYS A 368 37.74 19.38 -5.35
CA LYS A 368 38.88 19.31 -6.26
C LYS A 368 38.55 19.75 -7.69
N LEU A 369 37.31 19.73 -8.11
CA LEU A 369 36.87 20.26 -9.41
C LEU A 369 37.10 21.80 -9.56
N HIS A 370 37.47 22.50 -8.50
CA HIS A 370 37.79 23.92 -8.54
C HIS A 370 39.14 24.24 -9.20
N HIS A 371 40.01 23.25 -9.42
CA HIS A 371 41.39 23.41 -9.87
C HIS A 371 41.65 22.86 -11.28
N LEU A 372 40.62 22.49 -12.00
CA LEU A 372 40.64 22.11 -13.40
C LEU A 372 39.84 23.11 -14.26
#